data_1d323a7e7fbb2a6187e803666d4e35dd
#
_entry.id   1d323a7e7fbb2a6187e803666d4e35dd
#
_cell.length_a   1.000
_cell.length_b   1.000
_cell.length_c   1.000
_cell.angle_alpha   90.00
_cell.angle_beta   90.00
_cell.angle_gamma   90.00
#
_symmetry.space_group_name_H-M   'P 1'
#
loop_
_entity.id
_entity.type
_entity.pdbx_description
1 polymer ?
#
loop_
_entity_poly.entity_id
_entity_poly.type
_entity_poly.pdbx_seq_one_letter_code
_entity_poly.pdbx_strand_id
1 'polypeptide(L)'
;MKRFADLFAELDATTSTSAKVTALQRYLGAVDDADAAWAVYFLSGGKPRQLIKTAQLRALAEEASGLPAWLFDASYQAVGDLAETIALVLPAPASADGLATSLSDWMEQRLLPLRGQGDEVVAVALRNWWRELDATGRFLLVKLVGGGFRVGVSKLLVQRAIAQHAGLDAKQVAARMMGFTDGKRLPTAAQYRSLLAPVETAGDEHAGREPSQPYPFFLASPLGRDASDGLLDMEVASTGIAQAMQARLGPAGDWLAEWKFDGIRGQIVKRAGQVWVWSRGEELMSDRFPELQALAQRWPDSTVVDGEILVWDEEGGPALPGSDRPGRPAPFALLQQRIGRKTLNAKVLADAPVSFMAYDLLEAGAQDLRALPQTERRARLEALAAGLNVATGPRLWLSPRIDGSDWTTLAEQRSKARKLGVEGLMLKHRDSVYGSGRQKRWAGPGTGSEDGVLAWWKWKIDPLSIDGVLIYAQAGHGRRASVYTDYTFAVWSRAPASAAEAQSVVDAIARREPAVPGALQLVAFTKAYSGLTDDEFKSVDAVIRQHTLEKFGPVRSVRPTMVFELAFEGIARSTRHKSGVALRFPRMQRIRHDKPLHEASTLQDLEQLLVKTPAKIGQDH
;
A
#
# COMPACT_ATOMS: atom_id res chain seq x y z
N MET A 1 23.16 -18.67 9.40
CA MET A 1 21.98 -18.52 8.53
C MET A 1 20.91 -19.60 8.76
N LYS A 2 21.27 -20.78 9.27
CA LYS A 2 20.32 -21.91 9.47
C LYS A 2 19.09 -21.55 10.31
N ARG A 3 19.27 -20.91 11.47
CA ARG A 3 18.14 -20.50 12.34
C ARG A 3 17.16 -19.56 11.65
N PHE A 4 17.66 -18.68 10.77
CA PHE A 4 16.80 -17.81 9.98
C PHE A 4 16.06 -18.58 8.87
N ALA A 5 16.70 -19.60 8.29
CA ALA A 5 16.06 -20.52 7.34
C ALA A 5 14.91 -21.29 7.98
N ASP A 6 15.14 -21.83 9.18
CA ASP A 6 14.13 -22.55 9.96
C ASP A 6 12.95 -21.63 10.33
N LEU A 7 13.24 -20.40 10.78
CA LEU A 7 12.21 -19.39 11.02
C LEU A 7 11.39 -19.09 9.75
N PHE A 8 12.08 -18.88 8.62
CA PHE A 8 11.42 -18.59 7.35
C PHE A 8 10.45 -19.72 6.96
N ALA A 9 10.91 -20.97 7.05
CA ALA A 9 10.07 -22.13 6.73
C ALA A 9 8.85 -22.23 7.65
N GLU A 10 9.01 -21.96 8.94
CA GLU A 10 7.93 -22.00 9.91
C GLU A 10 6.89 -20.88 9.68
N LEU A 11 7.36 -19.64 9.41
CA LEU A 11 6.50 -18.51 9.10
C LEU A 11 5.68 -18.71 7.81
N ASP A 12 6.30 -19.38 6.84
CA ASP A 12 5.66 -19.68 5.56
C ASP A 12 4.66 -20.83 5.64
N ALA A 13 4.87 -21.77 6.57
CA ALA A 13 4.02 -22.96 6.75
C ALA A 13 2.66 -22.65 7.43
N THR A 14 2.51 -21.50 8.09
CA THR A 14 1.29 -21.18 8.85
C THR A 14 0.65 -19.86 8.40
N THR A 15 -0.70 -19.79 8.47
CA THR A 15 -1.47 -18.56 8.33
C THR A 15 -1.85 -17.96 9.69
N SER A 16 -1.67 -18.70 10.80
CA SER A 16 -2.01 -18.27 12.16
C SER A 16 -1.08 -17.13 12.61
N THR A 17 -1.67 -15.98 12.93
CA THR A 17 -0.92 -14.82 13.44
C THR A 17 -0.27 -15.08 14.80
N SER A 18 -0.91 -15.84 15.70
CA SER A 18 -0.36 -16.21 17.00
C SER A 18 0.85 -17.15 16.83
N ALA A 19 0.75 -18.18 15.98
CA ALA A 19 1.86 -19.08 15.69
C ALA A 19 3.07 -18.33 15.12
N LYS A 20 2.84 -17.36 14.22
CA LYS A 20 3.92 -16.50 13.68
C LYS A 20 4.60 -15.66 14.76
N VAL A 21 3.83 -15.06 15.67
CA VAL A 21 4.39 -14.30 16.79
C VAL A 21 5.25 -15.18 17.69
N THR A 22 4.77 -16.38 18.03
CA THR A 22 5.52 -17.34 18.86
C THR A 22 6.82 -17.78 18.18
N ALA A 23 6.79 -18.06 16.87
CA ALA A 23 7.99 -18.41 16.10
C ALA A 23 9.04 -17.28 16.12
N LEU A 24 8.57 -16.04 15.91
CA LEU A 24 9.43 -14.85 15.98
C LEU A 24 10.05 -14.67 17.36
N GLN A 25 9.27 -14.78 18.44
CA GLN A 25 9.78 -14.68 19.82
C GLN A 25 10.87 -15.72 20.12
N ARG A 26 10.61 -16.97 19.74
CA ARG A 26 11.59 -18.07 19.93
C ARG A 26 12.89 -17.79 19.18
N TYR A 27 12.79 -17.31 17.94
CA TYR A 27 13.97 -16.93 17.16
C TYR A 27 14.75 -15.80 17.83
N LEU A 28 14.07 -14.70 18.21
CA LEU A 28 14.69 -13.53 18.85
C LEU A 28 15.39 -13.89 20.16
N GLY A 29 14.87 -14.86 20.91
CA GLY A 29 15.50 -15.36 22.13
C GLY A 29 16.64 -16.36 21.93
N ALA A 30 16.85 -16.83 20.69
CA ALA A 30 17.84 -17.87 20.38
C ALA A 30 19.07 -17.40 19.57
N VAL A 31 19.03 -16.16 19.04
CA VAL A 31 20.09 -15.57 18.22
C VAL A 31 20.75 -14.40 18.92
N ASP A 32 21.93 -14.00 18.44
CA ASP A 32 22.57 -12.77 18.90
C ASP A 32 21.87 -11.50 18.35
N ASP A 33 22.19 -10.35 18.93
CA ASP A 33 21.57 -9.08 18.60
C ASP A 33 21.79 -8.65 17.14
N ALA A 34 22.91 -9.05 16.51
CA ALA A 34 23.20 -8.70 15.13
C ALA A 34 22.32 -9.51 14.16
N ASP A 35 22.17 -10.81 14.39
CA ASP A 35 21.25 -11.66 13.65
C ASP A 35 19.79 -11.23 13.85
N ALA A 36 19.41 -10.87 15.08
CA ALA A 36 18.08 -10.36 15.39
C ALA A 36 17.81 -9.04 14.66
N ALA A 37 18.77 -8.11 14.62
CA ALA A 37 18.64 -6.84 13.92
C ALA A 37 18.37 -7.04 12.42
N TRP A 38 19.12 -7.91 11.76
CA TRP A 38 18.93 -8.21 10.35
C TRP A 38 17.58 -8.92 10.07
N ALA A 39 17.20 -9.88 10.93
CA ALA A 39 15.91 -10.56 10.79
C ALA A 39 14.73 -9.59 10.94
N VAL A 40 14.76 -8.73 11.96
CA VAL A 40 13.76 -7.68 12.18
C VAL A 40 13.71 -6.72 10.99
N TYR A 41 14.85 -6.30 10.46
CA TYR A 41 14.93 -5.44 9.29
C TYR A 41 14.22 -6.05 8.08
N PHE A 42 14.57 -7.27 7.69
CA PHE A 42 13.99 -7.94 6.53
C PHE A 42 12.48 -8.25 6.69
N LEU A 43 12.11 -8.81 7.83
CA LEU A 43 10.72 -9.20 8.10
C LEU A 43 9.79 -8.00 8.30
N SER A 44 10.35 -6.84 8.64
CA SER A 44 9.62 -5.56 8.68
C SER A 44 9.55 -4.85 7.33
N GLY A 45 10.05 -5.46 6.26
CA GLY A 45 10.00 -4.93 4.90
C GLY A 45 11.22 -4.11 4.48
N GLY A 46 12.27 -4.11 5.29
CA GLY A 46 13.55 -3.50 4.96
C GLY A 46 14.18 -4.14 3.71
N LYS A 47 14.77 -3.30 2.86
CA LYS A 47 15.48 -3.74 1.65
C LYS A 47 16.82 -3.04 1.59
N PRO A 48 17.94 -3.79 1.59
CA PRO A 48 19.23 -3.18 1.32
C PRO A 48 19.21 -2.61 -0.11
N ARG A 49 20.02 -1.57 -0.35
CA ARG A 49 20.22 -1.11 -1.73
C ARG A 49 20.71 -2.29 -2.57
N GLN A 50 20.30 -2.33 -3.82
CA GLN A 50 20.63 -3.42 -4.75
C GLN A 50 22.12 -3.80 -4.66
N LEU A 51 22.36 -5.03 -4.27
CA LEU A 51 23.70 -5.58 -4.08
C LEU A 51 24.22 -6.18 -5.40
N ILE A 52 23.38 -6.94 -6.08
CA ILE A 52 23.67 -7.65 -7.31
C ILE A 52 22.54 -7.38 -8.29
N LYS A 53 22.87 -7.12 -9.56
CA LYS A 53 21.87 -6.93 -10.61
C LYS A 53 21.09 -8.23 -10.85
N THR A 54 19.76 -8.16 -10.92
CA THR A 54 18.92 -9.37 -11.15
C THR A 54 19.26 -10.06 -12.46
N ALA A 55 19.58 -9.31 -13.52
CA ALA A 55 19.99 -9.87 -14.81
C ALA A 55 21.30 -10.68 -14.70
N GLN A 56 22.27 -10.17 -13.94
CA GLN A 56 23.54 -10.85 -13.69
C GLN A 56 23.33 -12.14 -12.86
N LEU A 57 22.54 -12.06 -11.77
CA LEU A 57 22.20 -13.20 -10.95
C LEU A 57 21.54 -14.31 -11.78
N ARG A 58 20.61 -13.94 -12.68
CA ARG A 58 19.92 -14.86 -13.57
C ARG A 58 20.89 -15.51 -14.56
N ALA A 59 21.70 -14.72 -15.25
CA ALA A 59 22.67 -15.23 -16.23
C ALA A 59 23.68 -16.21 -15.62
N LEU A 60 24.17 -15.91 -14.41
CA LEU A 60 25.08 -16.80 -13.69
C LEU A 60 24.40 -18.09 -13.22
N ALA A 61 23.11 -18.02 -12.84
CA ALA A 61 22.36 -19.20 -12.43
C ALA A 61 22.03 -20.09 -13.65
N GLU A 62 21.72 -19.51 -14.80
CA GLU A 62 21.53 -20.21 -16.06
C GLU A 62 22.79 -20.97 -16.45
N GLU A 63 23.94 -20.28 -16.46
CA GLU A 63 25.24 -20.91 -16.71
C GLU A 63 25.55 -22.05 -15.72
N ALA A 64 25.41 -21.78 -14.41
CA ALA A 64 25.73 -22.76 -13.37
C ALA A 64 24.79 -23.95 -13.31
N SER A 65 23.55 -23.82 -13.82
CA SER A 65 22.58 -24.92 -13.88
C SER A 65 22.94 -25.95 -14.97
N GLY A 66 23.71 -25.55 -16.00
CA GLY A 66 23.97 -26.36 -17.18
C GLY A 66 22.75 -26.59 -18.08
N LEU A 67 21.63 -25.94 -17.79
CA LEU A 67 20.40 -26.05 -18.59
C LEU A 67 20.48 -25.13 -19.82
N PRO A 68 19.92 -25.54 -20.98
CA PRO A 68 19.76 -24.61 -22.10
C PRO A 68 18.81 -23.48 -21.71
N ALA A 69 19.05 -22.27 -22.24
CA ALA A 69 18.35 -21.04 -21.87
C ALA A 69 16.81 -21.16 -21.91
N TRP A 70 16.28 -21.81 -22.95
CA TRP A 70 14.82 -22.03 -23.07
C TRP A 70 14.24 -22.87 -21.94
N LEU A 71 14.99 -23.85 -21.42
CA LEU A 71 14.53 -24.71 -20.32
C LEU A 71 14.62 -24.00 -18.98
N PHE A 72 15.67 -23.19 -18.77
CA PHE A 72 15.76 -22.31 -17.58
C PHE A 72 14.58 -21.32 -17.57
N ASP A 73 14.26 -20.70 -18.70
CA ASP A 73 13.12 -19.80 -18.84
C ASP A 73 11.79 -20.49 -18.59
N ALA A 74 11.59 -21.68 -19.14
CA ALA A 74 10.39 -22.46 -18.92
C ALA A 74 10.24 -22.85 -17.43
N SER A 75 11.35 -23.21 -16.77
CA SER A 75 11.41 -23.51 -15.34
C SER A 75 11.05 -22.27 -14.51
N TYR A 76 11.64 -21.12 -14.83
CA TYR A 76 11.32 -19.85 -14.16
C TYR A 76 9.85 -19.46 -14.36
N GLN A 77 9.30 -19.62 -15.55
CA GLN A 77 7.88 -19.35 -15.81
C GLN A 77 6.94 -20.33 -15.06
N ALA A 78 7.35 -21.57 -14.90
CA ALA A 78 6.56 -22.58 -14.19
C ALA A 78 6.55 -22.33 -12.68
N VAL A 79 7.71 -21.99 -12.10
CA VAL A 79 7.89 -21.71 -10.66
C VAL A 79 7.42 -20.31 -10.31
N GLY A 80 7.72 -19.31 -11.17
CA GLY A 80 7.32 -17.91 -11.01
C GLY A 80 8.11 -17.12 -9.95
N ASP A 81 9.12 -17.72 -9.34
CA ASP A 81 10.02 -17.08 -8.36
C ASP A 81 11.47 -17.42 -8.68
N LEU A 82 12.29 -16.39 -8.94
CA LEU A 82 13.69 -16.60 -9.35
C LEU A 82 14.52 -17.29 -8.26
N ALA A 83 14.28 -16.98 -6.98
CA ALA A 83 15.01 -17.59 -5.87
C ALA A 83 14.73 -19.09 -5.76
N GLU A 84 13.46 -19.46 -5.90
CA GLU A 84 13.03 -20.86 -5.87
C GLU A 84 13.52 -21.60 -7.12
N THR A 85 13.46 -20.98 -8.29
CA THR A 85 13.99 -21.55 -9.53
C THR A 85 15.48 -21.84 -9.39
N ILE A 86 16.29 -20.86 -8.97
CA ILE A 86 17.74 -21.03 -8.76
C ILE A 86 18.02 -22.16 -7.77
N ALA A 87 17.28 -22.21 -6.65
CA ALA A 87 17.47 -23.24 -5.64
C ALA A 87 17.21 -24.65 -6.17
N LEU A 88 16.25 -24.79 -7.10
CA LEU A 88 15.83 -26.09 -7.67
C LEU A 88 16.68 -26.57 -8.85
N VAL A 89 17.17 -25.64 -9.70
CA VAL A 89 17.87 -26.02 -10.94
C VAL A 89 19.38 -26.15 -10.78
N LEU A 90 19.96 -25.62 -9.71
CA LEU A 90 21.40 -25.72 -9.49
C LEU A 90 21.78 -27.15 -9.06
N PRO A 91 22.95 -27.67 -9.50
CA PRO A 91 23.48 -28.98 -9.11
C PRO A 91 23.59 -29.14 -7.59
N ALA A 92 23.62 -30.39 -7.11
CA ALA A 92 23.83 -30.66 -5.69
C ALA A 92 25.06 -29.92 -5.14
N PRO A 93 25.02 -29.38 -3.91
CA PRO A 93 26.15 -28.66 -3.34
C PRO A 93 27.31 -29.59 -3.03
N ALA A 94 28.53 -29.06 -3.09
CA ALA A 94 29.73 -29.80 -2.74
C ALA A 94 29.87 -29.99 -1.21
N SER A 95 29.38 -29.03 -0.42
CA SER A 95 29.24 -29.10 1.03
C SER A 95 27.95 -28.36 1.44
N ALA A 96 27.49 -28.57 2.67
CA ALA A 96 26.33 -27.84 3.21
C ALA A 96 26.69 -26.91 4.38
N ASP A 97 27.97 -26.57 4.51
CA ASP A 97 28.52 -25.86 5.67
C ASP A 97 28.19 -24.36 5.68
N GLY A 98 27.80 -23.79 4.53
CA GLY A 98 27.45 -22.37 4.39
C GLY A 98 26.31 -21.89 5.31
N LEU A 99 25.43 -22.79 5.72
CA LEU A 99 24.34 -22.46 6.67
C LEU A 99 24.86 -22.27 8.12
N ALA A 100 26.07 -22.75 8.46
CA ALA A 100 26.66 -22.55 9.79
C ALA A 100 27.01 -21.07 10.06
N THR A 101 27.34 -20.30 9.01
CA THR A 101 27.59 -18.85 9.09
C THR A 101 26.34 -18.11 9.53
N SER A 102 26.48 -17.10 10.43
CA SER A 102 25.36 -16.30 10.95
C SER A 102 24.66 -15.49 9.83
N LEU A 103 23.45 -14.98 10.09
CA LEU A 103 22.75 -14.10 9.15
C LEU A 103 23.49 -12.77 8.99
N SER A 104 23.97 -12.21 10.09
CA SER A 104 24.73 -10.97 10.12
C SER A 104 26.05 -11.09 9.35
N ASP A 105 26.81 -12.17 9.53
CA ASP A 105 28.03 -12.40 8.77
C ASP A 105 27.78 -12.58 7.27
N TRP A 106 26.69 -13.27 6.89
CA TRP A 106 26.28 -13.34 5.49
C TRP A 106 26.02 -11.96 4.90
N MET A 107 25.38 -11.07 5.66
CA MET A 107 25.13 -9.73 5.19
C MET A 107 26.39 -8.86 5.19
N GLU A 108 27.10 -8.79 6.32
CA GLU A 108 28.15 -7.79 6.58
C GLU A 108 29.49 -8.18 6.00
N GLN A 109 29.84 -9.48 6.05
CA GLN A 109 31.16 -9.95 5.60
C GLN A 109 31.15 -10.48 4.17
N ARG A 110 29.99 -10.93 3.67
CA ARG A 110 29.90 -11.56 2.34
C ARG A 110 29.13 -10.71 1.34
N LEU A 111 27.87 -10.36 1.60
CA LEU A 111 27.00 -9.70 0.61
C LEU A 111 27.26 -8.20 0.46
N LEU A 112 27.36 -7.45 1.55
CA LEU A 112 27.57 -6.01 1.50
C LEU A 112 28.90 -5.60 0.83
N PRO A 113 30.03 -6.34 1.05
CA PRO A 113 31.30 -6.03 0.38
C PRO A 113 31.27 -6.18 -1.14
N LEU A 114 30.31 -6.94 -1.70
CA LEU A 114 30.17 -7.07 -3.15
C LEU A 114 29.57 -5.83 -3.82
N ARG A 115 29.02 -4.91 -3.05
CA ARG A 115 28.43 -3.70 -3.60
C ARG A 115 29.47 -2.86 -4.34
N GLY A 116 29.21 -2.63 -5.64
CA GLY A 116 30.12 -1.84 -6.49
C GLY A 116 31.35 -2.60 -6.99
N GLN A 117 31.49 -3.88 -6.65
CA GLN A 117 32.54 -4.74 -7.21
C GLN A 117 32.27 -5.06 -8.69
N GLY A 118 33.32 -5.40 -9.41
CA GLY A 118 33.24 -5.83 -10.82
C GLY A 118 32.45 -7.13 -10.99
N ASP A 119 31.84 -7.29 -12.16
CA ASP A 119 30.94 -8.41 -12.47
C ASP A 119 31.61 -9.79 -12.25
N GLU A 120 32.93 -9.93 -12.51
CA GLU A 120 33.67 -11.19 -12.32
C GLU A 120 33.85 -11.53 -10.82
N VAL A 121 34.14 -10.54 -9.98
CA VAL A 121 34.26 -10.74 -8.52
C VAL A 121 32.93 -11.25 -7.96
N VAL A 122 31.82 -10.66 -8.38
CA VAL A 122 30.47 -11.09 -8.02
C VAL A 122 30.19 -12.51 -8.51
N ALA A 123 30.59 -12.84 -9.74
CA ALA A 123 30.39 -14.16 -10.33
C ALA A 123 31.14 -15.26 -9.57
N VAL A 124 32.41 -15.03 -9.24
CA VAL A 124 33.23 -15.97 -8.47
C VAL A 124 32.62 -16.19 -7.07
N ALA A 125 32.24 -15.12 -6.38
CA ALA A 125 31.62 -15.22 -5.07
C ALA A 125 30.32 -16.04 -5.10
N LEU A 126 29.42 -15.76 -6.04
CA LEU A 126 28.14 -16.48 -6.16
C LEU A 126 28.34 -17.96 -6.49
N ARG A 127 29.24 -18.30 -7.44
CA ARG A 127 29.53 -19.70 -7.79
C ARG A 127 30.06 -20.48 -6.58
N ASN A 128 30.94 -19.87 -5.76
CA ASN A 128 31.47 -20.48 -4.54
C ASN A 128 30.35 -20.67 -3.51
N TRP A 129 29.56 -19.66 -3.23
CA TRP A 129 28.47 -19.76 -2.26
C TRP A 129 27.40 -20.77 -2.67
N TRP A 130 27.09 -20.91 -3.96
CA TRP A 130 26.16 -21.95 -4.41
C TRP A 130 26.69 -23.36 -4.22
N ARG A 131 28.02 -23.55 -4.15
CA ARG A 131 28.65 -24.83 -3.82
C ARG A 131 28.62 -25.14 -2.31
N GLU A 132 28.58 -24.10 -1.47
CA GLU A 132 28.52 -24.21 -0.01
C GLU A 132 27.10 -24.35 0.53
N LEU A 133 26.08 -23.98 -0.24
CA LEU A 133 24.69 -23.86 0.21
C LEU A 133 23.82 -24.96 -0.38
N ASP A 134 23.00 -25.56 0.47
CA ASP A 134 21.89 -26.42 0.04
C ASP A 134 20.78 -25.59 -0.65
N ALA A 135 19.70 -26.25 -1.11
CA ALA A 135 18.58 -25.59 -1.79
C ALA A 135 17.96 -24.48 -0.93
N THR A 136 17.79 -24.68 0.37
CA THR A 136 17.25 -23.68 1.30
C THR A 136 18.16 -22.48 1.44
N GLY A 137 19.45 -22.70 1.58
CA GLY A 137 20.45 -21.64 1.66
C GLY A 137 20.54 -20.82 0.38
N ARG A 138 20.50 -21.48 -0.79
CA ARG A 138 20.47 -20.80 -2.11
C ARG A 138 19.24 -19.94 -2.28
N PHE A 139 18.09 -20.46 -1.91
CA PHE A 139 16.83 -19.70 -1.91
C PHE A 139 16.95 -18.46 -1.04
N LEU A 140 17.41 -18.59 0.21
CA LEU A 140 17.58 -17.48 1.13
C LEU A 140 18.61 -16.47 0.62
N LEU A 141 19.75 -16.92 0.10
CA LEU A 141 20.78 -16.04 -0.45
C LEU A 141 20.20 -15.10 -1.52
N VAL A 142 19.39 -15.64 -2.45
CA VAL A 142 18.74 -14.83 -3.48
C VAL A 142 17.72 -13.87 -2.88
N LYS A 143 16.98 -14.27 -1.84
CA LYS A 143 16.06 -13.40 -1.12
C LYS A 143 16.79 -12.29 -0.35
N LEU A 144 17.94 -12.55 0.26
CA LEU A 144 18.78 -11.54 0.92
C LEU A 144 19.29 -10.49 -0.09
N VAL A 145 19.70 -10.92 -1.27
CA VAL A 145 20.11 -10.02 -2.37
C VAL A 145 18.94 -9.13 -2.86
N GLY A 146 17.75 -9.69 -2.99
CA GLY A 146 16.56 -9.02 -3.54
C GLY A 146 15.73 -8.27 -2.49
N GLY A 147 15.89 -8.56 -1.19
CA GLY A 147 15.11 -7.96 -0.10
C GLY A 147 13.61 -8.29 -0.14
N GLY A 148 13.23 -9.44 -0.64
CA GLY A 148 11.83 -9.81 -0.89
C GLY A 148 11.29 -10.97 -0.02
N PHE A 149 11.25 -10.80 1.31
CA PHE A 149 10.73 -11.81 2.24
C PHE A 149 9.19 -11.71 2.38
N ARG A 150 8.44 -12.44 1.55
CA ARG A 150 6.97 -12.45 1.56
C ARG A 150 6.43 -13.71 2.24
N VAL A 151 6.55 -13.78 3.56
CA VAL A 151 6.07 -14.91 4.39
C VAL A 151 4.77 -14.58 5.15
N GLY A 152 4.02 -13.60 4.68
CA GLY A 152 2.78 -13.17 5.33
C GLY A 152 3.01 -12.63 6.76
N VAL A 153 4.17 -12.05 7.01
CA VAL A 153 4.50 -11.32 8.23
C VAL A 153 4.41 -9.83 7.93
N SER A 154 3.59 -9.13 8.71
CA SER A 154 3.52 -7.67 8.67
C SER A 154 4.47 -7.07 9.70
N LYS A 155 4.88 -5.81 9.50
CA LYS A 155 5.65 -5.06 10.49
C LYS A 155 4.98 -5.08 11.87
N LEU A 156 3.64 -5.01 11.91
CA LEU A 156 2.87 -5.09 13.16
C LEU A 156 3.08 -6.42 13.91
N LEU A 157 3.20 -7.56 13.19
CA LEU A 157 3.48 -8.84 13.83
C LEU A 157 4.90 -8.89 14.40
N VAL A 158 5.88 -8.31 13.69
CA VAL A 158 7.26 -8.18 14.19
C VAL A 158 7.29 -7.31 15.46
N GLN A 159 6.63 -6.16 15.44
CA GLN A 159 6.50 -5.27 16.60
C GLN A 159 5.90 -5.99 17.81
N ARG A 160 4.81 -6.74 17.60
CA ARG A 160 4.16 -7.54 18.66
C ARG A 160 5.10 -8.61 19.21
N ALA A 161 5.86 -9.29 18.35
CA ALA A 161 6.80 -10.31 18.78
C ALA A 161 7.94 -9.72 19.63
N ILE A 162 8.49 -8.57 19.22
CA ILE A 162 9.53 -7.85 19.98
C ILE A 162 8.96 -7.38 21.33
N ALA A 163 7.77 -6.78 21.32
CA ALA A 163 7.13 -6.30 22.56
C ALA A 163 6.91 -7.41 23.57
N GLN A 164 6.39 -8.56 23.13
CA GLN A 164 6.19 -9.71 23.99
C GLN A 164 7.52 -10.33 24.45
N HIS A 165 8.55 -10.35 23.59
CA HIS A 165 9.89 -10.84 23.92
C HIS A 165 10.56 -9.99 25.00
N ALA A 166 10.39 -8.65 24.92
CA ALA A 166 11.02 -7.70 25.83
C ALA A 166 10.14 -7.33 27.05
N GLY A 167 8.90 -7.81 27.13
CA GLY A 167 7.96 -7.41 28.19
C GLY A 167 7.53 -5.94 28.10
N LEU A 168 7.48 -5.37 26.87
CA LEU A 168 7.18 -3.97 26.60
C LEU A 168 5.77 -3.80 26.00
N ASP A 169 5.23 -2.57 26.07
CA ASP A 169 4.04 -2.22 25.30
C ASP A 169 4.35 -2.18 23.79
N ALA A 170 3.45 -2.76 22.99
CA ALA A 170 3.62 -2.81 21.54
C ALA A 170 3.68 -1.42 20.89
N LYS A 171 3.05 -0.39 21.48
CA LYS A 171 3.12 0.99 21.00
C LYS A 171 4.51 1.60 21.20
N GLN A 172 5.19 1.26 22.29
CA GLN A 172 6.57 1.69 22.54
C GLN A 172 7.53 1.09 21.51
N VAL A 173 7.41 -0.22 21.27
CA VAL A 173 8.21 -0.89 20.23
C VAL A 173 7.89 -0.30 18.86
N ALA A 174 6.62 -0.03 18.56
CA ALA A 174 6.24 0.60 17.30
C ALA A 174 6.92 1.97 17.11
N ALA A 175 6.95 2.80 18.16
CA ALA A 175 7.64 4.08 18.15
C ALA A 175 9.15 3.93 17.93
N ARG A 176 9.80 3.02 18.66
CA ARG A 176 11.24 2.75 18.54
C ARG A 176 11.65 2.15 17.20
N MET A 177 10.75 1.41 16.54
CA MET A 177 10.97 0.83 15.22
C MET A 177 10.77 1.83 14.06
N MET A 178 10.38 3.08 14.33
CA MET A 178 10.25 4.09 13.28
C MET A 178 11.62 4.39 12.67
N GLY A 179 11.69 4.35 11.33
CA GLY A 179 12.95 4.52 10.61
C GLY A 179 13.89 3.31 10.63
N PHE A 180 13.59 2.22 11.36
CA PHE A 180 14.44 1.03 11.43
C PHE A 180 14.64 0.35 10.06
N THR A 181 13.68 0.49 9.15
CA THR A 181 13.72 -0.08 7.79
C THR A 181 14.12 0.94 6.73
N ASP A 182 14.65 2.12 7.12
CA ASP A 182 15.16 3.10 6.17
C ASP A 182 16.32 2.50 5.35
N GLY A 183 16.13 2.38 4.04
CA GLY A 183 17.11 1.77 3.12
C GLY A 183 18.45 2.52 3.01
N LYS A 184 18.60 3.68 3.64
CA LYS A 184 19.85 4.44 3.74
C LYS A 184 20.70 3.99 4.94
N ARG A 185 20.09 3.35 5.94
CA ARG A 185 20.77 2.85 7.15
C ARG A 185 20.67 1.33 7.21
N LEU A 186 21.75 0.68 7.56
CA LEU A 186 21.77 -0.75 7.81
C LEU A 186 21.45 -1.01 9.29
N PRO A 187 20.74 -2.10 9.61
CA PRO A 187 20.45 -2.44 11.00
C PRO A 187 21.73 -2.79 11.76
N THR A 188 21.78 -2.45 13.03
CA THR A 188 22.90 -2.76 13.92
C THR A 188 22.40 -3.42 15.21
N ALA A 189 23.26 -4.23 15.85
CA ALA A 189 22.99 -4.82 17.16
C ALA A 189 22.62 -3.76 18.22
N ALA A 190 23.27 -2.59 18.18
CA ALA A 190 22.96 -1.48 19.10
C ALA A 190 21.53 -0.93 18.89
N GLN A 191 21.11 -0.76 17.63
CA GLN A 191 19.73 -0.35 17.32
C GLN A 191 18.72 -1.41 17.77
N TYR A 192 19.01 -2.70 17.59
CA TYR A 192 18.14 -3.75 18.08
C TYR A 192 18.02 -3.73 19.61
N ARG A 193 19.15 -3.60 20.34
CA ARG A 193 19.12 -3.45 21.81
C ARG A 193 18.29 -2.25 22.25
N SER A 194 18.33 -1.14 21.52
CA SER A 194 17.50 0.03 21.85
C SER A 194 16.00 -0.25 21.73
N LEU A 195 15.58 -1.21 20.86
CA LEU A 195 14.17 -1.63 20.79
C LEU A 195 13.73 -2.35 22.08
N LEU A 196 14.65 -3.08 22.72
CA LEU A 196 14.39 -3.91 23.91
C LEU A 196 14.62 -3.17 25.22
N ALA A 197 15.18 -1.95 25.20
CA ALA A 197 15.56 -1.23 26.42
C ALA A 197 14.33 -1.08 27.35
N PRO A 198 14.47 -1.37 28.65
CA PRO A 198 13.40 -1.12 29.63
C PRO A 198 13.03 0.37 29.63
N VAL A 199 11.80 0.66 30.02
CA VAL A 199 11.39 2.05 30.27
C VAL A 199 12.04 2.49 31.58
N GLU A 200 12.96 3.44 31.51
CA GLU A 200 13.43 4.08 32.74
C GLU A 200 12.23 4.80 33.37
N THR A 201 11.83 4.34 34.53
CA THR A 201 10.76 4.90 35.33
C THR A 201 11.18 6.29 35.77
N ALA A 202 10.58 7.28 35.21
CA ALA A 202 10.34 8.64 35.61
C ALA A 202 10.49 9.62 34.42
N GLY A 203 9.42 9.95 33.81
CA GLY A 203 9.22 11.29 33.24
C GLY A 203 9.63 11.53 31.82
N ASP A 204 10.34 10.65 31.14
CA ASP A 204 10.77 10.96 29.78
C ASP A 204 10.41 9.84 28.78
N GLU A 205 9.17 9.88 28.27
CA GLU A 205 8.75 9.02 27.14
C GLU A 205 9.59 9.29 25.87
N HIS A 206 10.48 10.26 25.92
CA HIS A 206 11.38 10.68 24.83
C HIS A 206 12.82 10.18 24.99
N ALA A 207 13.17 9.64 26.16
CA ALA A 207 14.49 9.05 26.40
C ALA A 207 14.75 7.90 25.41
N GLY A 208 15.71 8.09 24.51
CA GLY A 208 16.08 7.11 23.48
C GLY A 208 15.41 7.30 22.11
N ARG A 209 14.55 8.31 21.91
CA ARG A 209 14.02 8.64 20.59
C ARG A 209 15.02 9.51 19.80
N GLU A 210 15.37 9.08 18.59
CA GLU A 210 16.10 9.95 17.67
C GLU A 210 15.26 11.18 17.31
N PRO A 211 15.84 12.41 17.27
CA PRO A 211 15.10 13.63 16.93
C PRO A 211 14.32 13.54 15.61
N SER A 212 14.82 12.77 14.66
CA SER A 212 14.21 12.59 13.35
C SER A 212 12.93 11.73 13.34
N GLN A 213 12.64 10.96 14.40
CA GLN A 213 11.59 9.95 14.37
C GLN A 213 10.18 10.56 14.44
N PRO A 214 9.26 10.15 13.51
CA PRO A 214 7.85 10.52 13.59
C PRO A 214 7.12 9.70 14.65
N TYR A 215 5.88 10.06 14.94
CA TYR A 215 4.97 9.23 15.72
C TYR A 215 4.35 8.12 14.87
N PRO A 216 3.99 6.96 15.45
CA PRO A 216 3.21 5.95 14.74
C PRO A 216 1.92 6.53 14.20
N PHE A 217 1.61 6.26 12.93
CA PHE A 217 0.42 6.81 12.30
C PHE A 217 -0.86 6.14 12.82
N PHE A 218 -1.84 6.94 13.24
CA PHE A 218 -3.18 6.47 13.54
C PHE A 218 -3.99 6.29 12.26
N LEU A 219 -4.54 5.09 12.02
CA LEU A 219 -5.22 4.74 10.79
C LEU A 219 -6.73 4.68 10.96
N ALA A 220 -7.45 5.50 10.21
CA ALA A 220 -8.90 5.47 10.16
C ALA A 220 -9.44 4.14 9.63
N SER A 221 -10.51 3.65 10.24
CA SER A 221 -11.26 2.48 9.78
C SER A 221 -12.20 2.87 8.62
N PRO A 222 -12.48 1.98 7.65
CA PRO A 222 -13.48 2.25 6.64
C PRO A 222 -14.87 2.26 7.27
N LEU A 223 -15.70 3.20 6.89
CA LEU A 223 -17.11 3.23 7.19
C LEU A 223 -17.85 2.65 5.98
N GLY A 224 -18.43 1.48 6.12
CA GLY A 224 -19.09 0.73 5.04
C GLY A 224 -18.20 -0.36 4.40
N ARG A 225 -18.81 -1.52 4.16
CA ARG A 225 -18.26 -2.74 3.54
C ARG A 225 -17.21 -3.52 4.33
N ASP A 226 -17.52 -3.93 5.54
CA ASP A 226 -17.12 -5.28 5.97
C ASP A 226 -18.35 -6.17 5.83
N ALA A 227 -18.19 -7.31 5.17
CA ALA A 227 -19.28 -8.26 4.86
C ALA A 227 -19.99 -8.82 6.11
N SER A 228 -19.53 -8.46 7.30
CA SER A 228 -20.15 -8.78 8.59
C SER A 228 -21.13 -7.72 9.11
N ASP A 229 -21.17 -6.51 8.52
CA ASP A 229 -21.91 -5.37 9.10
C ASP A 229 -23.17 -4.94 8.31
N GLY A 230 -23.50 -5.56 7.19
CA GLY A 230 -24.83 -5.52 6.52
C GLY A 230 -25.54 -4.19 6.27
N LEU A 231 -24.96 -3.03 6.62
CA LEU A 231 -25.69 -1.78 6.80
C LEU A 231 -25.57 -0.75 5.67
N LEU A 232 -24.76 -0.97 4.62
CA LEU A 232 -24.59 0.01 3.56
C LEU A 232 -24.65 -0.57 2.12
N ASP A 233 -25.25 -1.74 1.92
CA ASP A 233 -25.46 -2.34 0.60
C ASP A 233 -26.78 -1.90 -0.08
N MET A 234 -27.43 -0.86 0.45
CA MET A 234 -28.64 -0.33 -0.16
C MET A 234 -28.34 0.99 -0.89
N GLU A 235 -28.89 1.15 -2.09
CA GLU A 235 -29.28 2.45 -2.68
C GLU A 235 -30.28 3.14 -1.74
N VAL A 236 -29.83 3.54 -0.55
CA VAL A 236 -30.69 4.18 0.43
C VAL A 236 -30.67 5.68 0.13
N ALA A 237 -31.84 6.27 0.00
CA ALA A 237 -32.02 7.70 -0.04
C ALA A 237 -31.24 8.37 1.12
N SER A 238 -30.78 9.60 0.95
CA SER A 238 -29.95 10.33 1.93
C SER A 238 -30.48 10.29 3.37
N THR A 239 -31.80 10.21 3.56
CA THR A 239 -32.48 10.04 4.85
C THR A 239 -32.19 8.70 5.53
N GLY A 240 -32.11 7.60 4.78
CA GLY A 240 -31.77 6.29 5.33
C GLY A 240 -30.31 6.19 5.74
N ILE A 241 -29.40 6.84 5.01
CA ILE A 241 -27.99 6.95 5.37
C ILE A 241 -27.85 7.71 6.70
N ALA A 242 -28.56 8.83 6.85
CA ALA A 242 -28.52 9.63 8.07
C ALA A 242 -29.00 8.85 9.31
N GLN A 243 -30.07 8.05 9.17
CA GLN A 243 -30.57 7.20 10.24
C GLN A 243 -29.56 6.10 10.62
N ALA A 244 -28.95 5.45 9.64
CA ALA A 244 -27.94 4.43 9.87
C ALA A 244 -26.68 5.01 10.56
N MET A 245 -26.26 6.21 10.16
CA MET A 245 -25.13 6.91 10.77
C MET A 245 -25.45 7.32 12.21
N GLN A 246 -26.65 7.85 12.47
CA GLN A 246 -27.12 8.20 13.82
C GLN A 246 -27.15 6.97 14.74
N ALA A 247 -27.66 5.85 14.24
CA ALA A 247 -27.73 4.61 15.02
C ALA A 247 -26.34 4.02 15.33
N ARG A 248 -25.40 4.15 14.41
CA ARG A 248 -24.05 3.57 14.54
C ARG A 248 -23.05 4.46 15.25
N LEU A 249 -23.05 5.75 14.99
CA LEU A 249 -22.04 6.70 15.44
C LEU A 249 -22.57 7.72 16.45
N GLY A 250 -23.87 7.72 16.75
CA GLY A 250 -24.48 8.72 17.61
C GLY A 250 -24.64 10.08 16.92
N PRO A 251 -24.76 11.18 17.68
CA PRO A 251 -24.99 12.51 17.14
C PRO A 251 -23.87 12.98 16.21
N ALA A 252 -24.21 13.59 15.09
CA ALA A 252 -23.23 14.15 14.15
C ALA A 252 -22.34 15.22 14.80
N GLY A 253 -22.86 15.98 15.78
CA GLY A 253 -22.12 17.00 16.53
C GLY A 253 -20.96 16.48 17.37
N ASP A 254 -20.88 15.16 17.62
CA ASP A 254 -19.75 14.54 18.32
C ASP A 254 -18.56 14.26 17.39
N TRP A 255 -18.71 14.56 16.09
CA TRP A 255 -17.72 14.27 15.08
C TRP A 255 -17.20 15.52 14.40
N LEU A 256 -15.87 15.60 14.28
CA LEU A 256 -15.21 16.54 13.39
C LEU A 256 -15.17 15.93 12.00
N ALA A 257 -15.85 16.54 11.04
CA ALA A 257 -15.84 16.13 9.64
C ALA A 257 -14.84 16.97 8.85
N GLU A 258 -13.99 16.32 8.08
CA GLU A 258 -12.99 16.93 7.21
C GLU A 258 -12.99 16.26 5.84
N TRP A 259 -12.50 16.94 4.79
CA TRP A 259 -12.33 16.30 3.49
C TRP A 259 -11.27 15.20 3.54
N LYS A 260 -11.59 14.07 2.93
CA LYS A 260 -10.60 13.02 2.71
C LYS A 260 -9.86 13.29 1.41
N PHE A 261 -8.69 13.84 1.53
CA PHE A 261 -7.82 14.13 0.40
C PHE A 261 -7.21 12.87 -0.21
N ASP A 262 -6.86 12.96 -1.50
CA ASP A 262 -6.11 11.96 -2.24
C ASP A 262 -4.67 12.46 -2.46
N GLY A 263 -3.82 12.21 -1.48
CA GLY A 263 -2.42 12.66 -1.45
C GLY A 263 -1.48 11.63 -0.85
N ILE A 264 -0.40 12.12 -0.28
CA ILE A 264 0.52 11.33 0.54
C ILE A 264 0.39 11.81 1.97
N ARG A 265 -0.18 10.96 2.81
CA ARG A 265 -0.16 11.25 4.24
C ARG A 265 1.26 11.27 4.77
N GLY A 266 1.62 12.32 5.47
CA GLY A 266 2.93 12.50 6.06
C GLY A 266 2.90 13.19 7.41
N GLN A 267 3.96 12.98 8.16
CA GLN A 267 4.29 13.76 9.35
C GLN A 267 5.49 14.63 9.05
N ILE A 268 5.38 15.91 9.38
CA ILE A 268 6.52 16.81 9.39
C ILE A 268 6.97 16.96 10.84
N VAL A 269 8.22 16.60 11.08
CA VAL A 269 8.88 16.64 12.39
C VAL A 269 9.89 17.75 12.40
N LYS A 270 9.77 18.70 13.31
CA LYS A 270 10.81 19.68 13.60
C LYS A 270 11.30 19.50 15.02
N ARG A 271 12.57 19.13 15.19
CA ARG A 271 13.25 18.99 16.48
C ARG A 271 14.73 19.33 16.33
N ALA A 272 15.34 19.84 17.36
CA ALA A 272 16.76 20.22 17.37
C ALA A 272 17.17 21.10 16.15
N GLY A 273 16.29 22.02 15.75
CA GLY A 273 16.50 22.93 14.62
C GLY A 273 16.43 22.27 13.23
N GLN A 274 16.18 20.96 13.14
CA GLN A 274 16.11 20.22 11.88
C GLN A 274 14.69 19.81 11.53
N VAL A 275 14.44 19.59 10.22
CA VAL A 275 13.13 19.20 9.70
C VAL A 275 13.21 17.89 8.93
N TRP A 276 12.31 16.98 9.24
CA TRP A 276 12.14 15.72 8.54
C TRP A 276 10.69 15.55 8.07
N VAL A 277 10.51 15.06 6.85
CA VAL A 277 9.21 14.75 6.26
C VAL A 277 9.12 13.24 6.09
N TRP A 278 8.18 12.61 6.79
CA TRP A 278 7.96 11.17 6.76
C TRP A 278 6.63 10.84 6.09
N SER A 279 6.63 9.81 5.24
CA SER A 279 5.39 9.25 4.71
C SER A 279 4.76 8.26 5.70
N ARG A 280 3.49 7.93 5.48
CA ARG A 280 2.78 6.88 6.22
C ARG A 280 3.47 5.51 6.14
N GLY A 281 4.21 5.24 5.07
CA GLY A 281 5.01 4.03 4.88
C GLY A 281 6.32 4.04 5.66
N GLU A 282 6.56 5.08 6.48
CA GLU A 282 7.80 5.27 7.25
C GLU A 282 9.03 5.46 6.36
N GLU A 283 8.83 6.04 5.18
CA GLU A 283 9.90 6.46 4.29
C GLU A 283 10.23 7.94 4.54
N LEU A 284 11.52 8.24 4.71
CA LEU A 284 12.00 9.62 4.83
C LEU A 284 11.97 10.28 3.45
N MET A 285 11.12 11.28 3.30
CA MET A 285 10.83 11.96 2.03
C MET A 285 11.33 13.41 1.99
N SER A 286 12.13 13.85 2.93
CA SER A 286 12.62 15.24 3.02
C SER A 286 13.22 15.72 1.70
N ASP A 287 14.06 14.90 1.06
CA ASP A 287 14.70 15.23 -0.22
C ASP A 287 13.69 15.39 -1.39
N ARG A 288 12.45 14.91 -1.22
CA ARG A 288 11.39 14.98 -2.23
C ARG A 288 10.54 16.23 -2.11
N PHE A 289 10.57 16.88 -0.95
CA PHE A 289 9.68 17.99 -0.60
C PHE A 289 10.45 19.14 0.05
N PRO A 290 11.38 19.81 -0.67
CA PRO A 290 12.14 20.93 -0.13
C PRO A 290 11.25 22.10 0.30
N GLU A 291 10.08 22.29 -0.33
CA GLU A 291 9.11 23.33 0.06
C GLU A 291 8.54 23.07 1.46
N LEU A 292 8.33 21.81 1.81
CA LEU A 292 7.82 21.44 3.14
C LEU A 292 8.91 21.60 4.21
N GLN A 293 10.17 21.35 3.86
CA GLN A 293 11.28 21.68 4.75
C GLN A 293 11.35 23.18 5.00
N ALA A 294 11.26 24.02 3.95
CA ALA A 294 11.25 25.47 4.05
C ALA A 294 10.05 25.99 4.87
N LEU A 295 8.86 25.40 4.68
CA LEU A 295 7.67 25.70 5.48
C LEU A 295 7.92 25.44 6.97
N ALA A 296 8.36 24.22 7.30
CA ALA A 296 8.50 23.80 8.69
C ALA A 296 9.74 24.39 9.39
N GLN A 297 10.71 24.90 8.65
CA GLN A 297 11.85 25.63 9.25
C GLN A 297 11.40 26.86 10.06
N ARG A 298 10.22 27.40 9.75
CA ARG A 298 9.62 28.54 10.46
C ARG A 298 8.84 28.15 11.72
N TRP A 299 8.56 26.85 11.91
CA TRP A 299 7.80 26.41 13.08
C TRP A 299 8.62 26.53 14.36
N PRO A 300 7.98 26.58 15.52
CA PRO A 300 8.66 26.35 16.79
C PRO A 300 9.40 25.02 16.80
N ASP A 301 10.50 24.93 17.52
CA ASP A 301 11.18 23.63 17.70
C ASP A 301 10.30 22.67 18.51
N SER A 302 10.58 21.38 18.43
CA SER A 302 9.76 20.32 19.03
C SER A 302 8.29 20.42 18.60
N THR A 303 8.06 20.47 17.28
CA THR A 303 6.74 20.49 16.67
C THR A 303 6.59 19.32 15.70
N VAL A 304 5.50 18.53 15.85
CA VAL A 304 5.15 17.43 14.93
C VAL A 304 3.72 17.59 14.47
N VAL A 305 3.55 17.71 13.16
CA VAL A 305 2.24 17.89 12.50
C VAL A 305 1.96 16.72 11.56
N ASP A 306 0.78 16.15 11.67
CA ASP A 306 0.24 15.13 10.74
C ASP A 306 -0.66 15.80 9.71
N GLY A 307 -0.51 15.43 8.45
CA GLY A 307 -1.24 16.06 7.36
C GLY A 307 -1.15 15.29 6.05
N GLU A 308 -1.72 15.87 5.00
CA GLU A 308 -1.68 15.34 3.65
C GLU A 308 -0.80 16.23 2.77
N ILE A 309 0.15 15.62 2.07
CA ILE A 309 0.97 16.27 1.04
C ILE A 309 0.19 16.20 -0.27
N LEU A 310 -0.07 17.35 -0.86
CA LEU A 310 -0.90 17.52 -2.05
C LEU A 310 -0.20 18.42 -3.06
N VAL A 311 -0.44 18.18 -4.34
CA VAL A 311 -0.30 19.24 -5.34
C VAL A 311 -1.60 20.03 -5.31
N TRP A 312 -1.50 21.36 -5.23
CA TRP A 312 -2.66 22.24 -5.16
C TRP A 312 -2.74 23.11 -6.39
N ASP A 313 -3.90 23.13 -7.01
CA ASP A 313 -4.23 23.96 -8.17
C ASP A 313 -5.06 25.15 -7.69
N GLU A 314 -4.45 26.32 -7.59
CA GLU A 314 -5.11 27.57 -7.11
C GLU A 314 -6.12 28.11 -8.12
N GLU A 315 -5.99 27.75 -9.40
CA GLU A 315 -6.92 28.14 -10.47
C GLU A 315 -7.99 27.06 -10.74
N GLY A 316 -7.90 25.92 -10.10
CA GLY A 316 -8.74 24.73 -10.32
C GLY A 316 -10.22 24.88 -9.93
N GLY A 317 -10.62 26.08 -9.51
CA GLY A 317 -12.02 26.39 -9.18
C GLY A 317 -12.21 27.09 -7.83
N PRO A 318 -13.46 27.25 -7.37
CA PRO A 318 -13.76 27.88 -6.09
C PRO A 318 -13.19 27.08 -4.92
N ALA A 319 -12.96 27.73 -3.79
CA ALA A 319 -12.50 27.10 -2.56
C ALA A 319 -13.37 25.89 -2.16
N LEU A 320 -12.76 24.92 -1.49
CA LEU A 320 -13.50 23.81 -0.90
C LEU A 320 -14.44 24.33 0.21
N PRO A 321 -15.63 23.73 0.39
CA PRO A 321 -16.46 24.02 1.54
C PRO A 321 -15.67 23.94 2.85
N GLY A 322 -15.80 24.96 3.69
CA GLY A 322 -15.05 25.10 4.94
C GLY A 322 -13.62 25.65 4.79
N SER A 323 -13.18 26.03 3.59
CA SER A 323 -11.85 26.59 3.32
C SER A 323 -11.94 28.03 2.82
N ASP A 324 -10.97 28.85 3.24
CA ASP A 324 -10.69 30.17 2.70
C ASP A 324 -9.65 30.13 1.56
N ARG A 325 -9.00 28.99 1.34
CA ARG A 325 -8.03 28.80 0.27
C ARG A 325 -8.71 28.63 -1.08
N PRO A 326 -8.41 29.46 -2.10
CA PRO A 326 -8.92 29.26 -3.45
C PRO A 326 -8.33 28.00 -4.08
N GLY A 327 -9.01 27.49 -5.09
CA GLY A 327 -8.54 26.33 -5.85
C GLY A 327 -8.87 24.97 -5.21
N ARG A 328 -8.25 23.91 -5.70
CA ARG A 328 -8.57 22.52 -5.38
C ARG A 328 -7.32 21.64 -5.38
N PRO A 329 -7.38 20.45 -4.72
CA PRO A 329 -6.33 19.47 -4.88
C PRO A 329 -6.24 19.02 -6.34
N ALA A 330 -5.05 19.08 -6.91
CA ALA A 330 -4.77 18.53 -8.23
C ALA A 330 -4.76 17.00 -8.19
N PRO A 331 -4.95 16.32 -9.35
CA PRO A 331 -4.94 14.86 -9.40
C PRO A 331 -3.66 14.25 -8.84
N PHE A 332 -3.80 13.21 -8.01
CA PHE A 332 -2.68 12.49 -7.38
C PHE A 332 -1.59 12.04 -8.38
N ALA A 333 -1.94 11.83 -9.64
CA ALA A 333 -0.99 11.45 -10.68
C ALA A 333 0.18 12.44 -10.85
N LEU A 334 -0.03 13.74 -10.60
CA LEU A 334 1.04 14.75 -10.63
C LEU A 334 2.02 14.54 -9.48
N LEU A 335 1.51 14.30 -8.29
CA LEU A 335 2.33 14.00 -7.12
C LEU A 335 3.10 12.69 -7.32
N GLN A 336 2.45 11.67 -7.87
CA GLN A 336 3.08 10.38 -8.18
C GLN A 336 4.21 10.49 -9.20
N GLN A 337 4.05 11.31 -10.24
CA GLN A 337 5.12 11.59 -11.20
C GLN A 337 6.33 12.23 -10.52
N ARG A 338 6.10 13.20 -9.60
CA ARG A 338 7.17 13.86 -8.85
C ARG A 338 7.96 12.89 -7.97
N ILE A 339 7.29 12.07 -7.16
CA ILE A 339 7.96 11.13 -6.26
C ILE A 339 8.71 10.01 -7.00
N GLY A 340 8.27 9.64 -8.19
CA GLY A 340 8.92 8.65 -9.05
C GLY A 340 10.24 9.13 -9.70
N ARG A 341 10.54 10.43 -9.69
CA ARG A 341 11.77 10.97 -10.27
C ARG A 341 12.97 10.70 -9.37
N LYS A 342 14.09 10.29 -9.94
CA LYS A 342 15.35 10.09 -9.19
C LYS A 342 15.95 11.41 -8.71
N THR A 343 15.85 12.46 -9.51
CA THR A 343 16.32 13.82 -9.21
C THR A 343 15.20 14.82 -9.42
N LEU A 344 15.12 15.80 -8.54
CA LEU A 344 14.21 16.94 -8.68
C LEU A 344 14.97 18.12 -9.29
N ASN A 345 14.46 18.64 -10.39
CA ASN A 345 14.93 19.90 -10.98
C ASN A 345 13.85 20.98 -10.83
N ALA A 346 14.21 22.23 -11.15
CA ALA A 346 13.30 23.35 -11.02
C ALA A 346 11.98 23.16 -11.79
N LYS A 347 12.03 22.51 -12.98
CA LYS A 347 10.84 22.22 -13.77
C LYS A 347 9.90 21.27 -13.04
N VAL A 348 10.39 20.16 -12.47
CA VAL A 348 9.55 19.20 -11.72
C VAL A 348 8.90 19.85 -10.50
N LEU A 349 9.62 20.74 -9.82
CA LEU A 349 9.09 21.49 -8.68
C LEU A 349 7.99 22.47 -9.11
N ALA A 350 8.17 23.13 -10.26
CA ALA A 350 7.18 24.06 -10.81
C ALA A 350 5.95 23.35 -11.39
N ASP A 351 6.13 22.18 -12.06
CA ASP A 351 5.03 21.42 -12.66
C ASP A 351 4.12 20.74 -11.59
N ALA A 352 4.65 20.48 -10.39
CA ALA A 352 3.93 19.85 -9.30
C ALA A 352 4.29 20.48 -7.93
N PRO A 353 3.92 21.76 -7.71
CA PRO A 353 4.18 22.44 -6.44
C PRO A 353 3.35 21.78 -5.34
N VAL A 354 3.99 21.43 -4.22
CA VAL A 354 3.30 20.77 -3.12
C VAL A 354 2.89 21.72 -2.03
N SER A 355 1.77 21.40 -1.41
CA SER A 355 1.26 22.01 -0.19
C SER A 355 1.07 20.96 0.87
N PHE A 356 1.11 21.37 2.13
CA PHE A 356 0.82 20.52 3.26
C PHE A 356 -0.52 20.93 3.89
N MET A 357 -1.47 20.01 3.89
CA MET A 357 -2.80 20.20 4.47
C MET A 357 -2.82 19.53 5.84
N ALA A 358 -2.58 20.31 6.89
CA ALA A 358 -2.48 19.83 8.26
C ALA A 358 -3.85 19.50 8.86
N TYR A 359 -3.95 18.40 9.58
CA TYR A 359 -5.19 18.01 10.25
C TYR A 359 -4.99 17.54 11.71
N ASP A 360 -3.76 17.37 12.18
CA ASP A 360 -3.50 17.05 13.59
C ASP A 360 -2.14 17.58 14.06
N LEU A 361 -2.06 17.97 15.33
CA LEU A 361 -0.83 18.39 16.00
C LEU A 361 -0.49 17.38 17.08
N LEU A 362 0.67 16.74 16.92
CA LEU A 362 1.07 15.61 17.78
C LEU A 362 2.08 16.01 18.85
N GLU A 363 2.85 17.07 18.61
CA GLU A 363 3.84 17.58 19.54
C GLU A 363 3.96 19.11 19.37
N ALA A 364 4.04 19.82 20.47
CA ALA A 364 4.33 21.26 20.51
C ALA A 364 5.12 21.59 21.77
N GLY A 365 6.26 22.29 21.63
CA GLY A 365 7.10 22.70 22.74
C GLY A 365 7.59 21.53 23.59
N ALA A 366 7.95 20.40 22.96
CA ALA A 366 8.35 19.14 23.58
C ALA A 366 7.22 18.41 24.37
N GLN A 367 6.00 18.92 24.35
CA GLN A 367 4.85 18.21 24.92
C GLN A 367 4.23 17.25 23.91
N ASP A 368 4.10 15.97 24.26
CA ASP A 368 3.32 14.99 23.50
C ASP A 368 1.83 15.28 23.68
N LEU A 369 1.14 15.58 22.58
CA LEU A 369 -0.27 15.96 22.59
C LEU A 369 -1.20 14.79 22.24
N ARG A 370 -0.68 13.61 21.91
CA ARG A 370 -1.48 12.49 21.39
C ARG A 370 -2.54 11.98 22.38
N ALA A 371 -2.28 12.12 23.68
CA ALA A 371 -3.23 11.74 24.73
C ALA A 371 -4.38 12.75 24.91
N LEU A 372 -4.29 13.95 24.34
CA LEU A 372 -5.33 14.96 24.42
C LEU A 372 -6.50 14.62 23.47
N PRO A 373 -7.71 15.12 23.79
CA PRO A 373 -8.86 15.03 22.88
C PRO A 373 -8.58 15.68 21.52
N GLN A 374 -9.20 15.16 20.46
CA GLN A 374 -9.07 15.67 19.09
C GLN A 374 -9.39 17.17 18.98
N THR A 375 -10.43 17.62 19.70
CA THR A 375 -10.82 19.04 19.73
C THR A 375 -9.73 19.93 20.29
N GLU A 376 -9.01 19.49 21.32
CA GLU A 376 -7.92 20.27 21.91
C GLU A 376 -6.69 20.29 20.99
N ARG A 377 -6.31 19.14 20.42
CA ARG A 377 -5.22 19.07 19.45
C ARG A 377 -5.50 19.95 18.23
N ARG A 378 -6.76 19.95 17.75
CA ARG A 378 -7.19 20.81 16.64
C ARG A 378 -7.12 22.28 16.99
N ALA A 379 -7.58 22.70 18.15
CA ALA A 379 -7.51 24.10 18.60
C ALA A 379 -6.06 24.58 18.68
N ARG A 380 -5.15 23.74 19.20
CA ARG A 380 -3.71 24.06 19.25
C ARG A 380 -3.10 24.14 17.84
N LEU A 381 -3.50 23.28 16.92
CA LEU A 381 -3.08 23.34 15.51
C LEU A 381 -3.55 24.64 14.83
N GLU A 382 -4.78 25.07 15.08
CA GLU A 382 -5.33 26.33 14.57
C GLU A 382 -4.56 27.54 15.13
N ALA A 383 -4.24 27.52 16.42
CA ALA A 383 -3.41 28.56 17.04
C ALA A 383 -1.98 28.61 16.44
N LEU A 384 -1.36 27.44 16.22
CA LEU A 384 -0.06 27.35 15.56
C LEU A 384 -0.12 27.95 14.15
N ALA A 385 -1.10 27.55 13.35
CA ALA A 385 -1.26 28.05 11.99
C ALA A 385 -1.52 29.56 11.95
N ALA A 386 -2.36 30.08 12.84
CA ALA A 386 -2.62 31.52 12.97
C ALA A 386 -1.34 32.29 13.27
N GLY A 387 -0.53 31.82 14.23
CA GLY A 387 0.76 32.45 14.57
C GLY A 387 1.77 32.44 13.42
N LEU A 388 1.81 31.36 12.64
CA LEU A 388 2.75 31.21 11.52
C LEU A 388 2.34 32.02 10.28
N ASN A 389 1.05 32.12 10.00
CA ASN A 389 0.51 32.72 8.77
C ASN A 389 0.43 34.25 8.80
N VAL A 390 0.80 34.90 9.91
CA VAL A 390 0.91 36.34 10.02
C VAL A 390 2.08 36.92 9.19
N ALA A 391 3.18 36.16 9.08
CA ALA A 391 4.36 36.60 8.32
C ALA A 391 4.25 36.18 6.83
N THR A 392 4.90 36.95 5.97
CA THR A 392 5.06 36.62 4.55
C THR A 392 5.84 35.31 4.38
N GLY A 393 5.39 34.43 3.45
CA GLY A 393 6.08 33.17 3.14
C GLY A 393 5.11 31.98 3.02
N PRO A 394 5.65 30.75 2.93
CA PRO A 394 4.81 29.54 2.81
C PRO A 394 3.83 29.42 3.97
N ARG A 395 2.58 29.14 3.67
CA ARG A 395 1.51 29.01 4.66
C ARG A 395 1.32 27.57 5.11
N LEU A 396 1.04 27.38 6.40
CA LEU A 396 0.51 26.14 6.93
C LEU A 396 -1.01 26.14 6.71
N TRP A 397 -1.45 25.29 5.76
CA TRP A 397 -2.86 25.16 5.46
C TRP A 397 -3.50 24.12 6.37
N LEU A 398 -4.68 24.43 6.87
CA LEU A 398 -5.46 23.54 7.71
C LEU A 398 -6.47 22.76 6.87
N SER A 399 -6.65 21.49 7.18
CA SER A 399 -7.75 20.69 6.62
C SER A 399 -9.07 21.37 6.96
N PRO A 400 -9.91 21.72 5.95
CA PRO A 400 -11.16 22.42 6.19
C PRO A 400 -12.10 21.58 7.04
N ARG A 401 -12.70 22.19 8.06
CA ARG A 401 -13.80 21.60 8.82
C ARG A 401 -15.08 21.76 8.02
N ILE A 402 -15.83 20.69 7.88
CA ILE A 402 -17.11 20.70 7.20
C ILE A 402 -18.19 20.89 8.25
N ASP A 403 -18.94 21.96 8.13
CA ASP A 403 -20.12 22.20 8.95
C ASP A 403 -21.19 21.17 8.63
N GLY A 404 -21.58 20.39 9.63
CA GLY A 404 -22.63 19.41 9.56
C GLY A 404 -23.30 19.27 10.91
N SER A 405 -24.41 19.98 11.09
CA SER A 405 -25.25 19.87 12.27
C SER A 405 -25.91 18.49 12.38
N ASP A 406 -26.03 17.77 11.27
CA ASP A 406 -26.69 16.48 11.15
C ASP A 406 -26.06 15.60 10.05
N TRP A 407 -26.39 14.31 10.09
CA TRP A 407 -25.86 13.32 9.13
C TRP A 407 -26.36 13.52 7.69
N THR A 408 -27.53 14.15 7.49
CA THR A 408 -28.06 14.43 6.17
C THR A 408 -27.18 15.45 5.45
N THR A 409 -26.87 16.55 6.13
CA THR A 409 -25.97 17.59 5.61
C THR A 409 -24.58 17.01 5.29
N LEU A 410 -24.01 16.18 6.16
CA LEU A 410 -22.72 15.53 5.90
C LEU A 410 -22.78 14.57 4.71
N ALA A 411 -23.88 13.82 4.53
CA ALA A 411 -24.09 12.94 3.37
C ALA A 411 -24.17 13.74 2.07
N GLU A 412 -24.87 14.88 2.07
CA GLU A 412 -24.93 15.79 0.92
C GLU A 412 -23.54 16.36 0.57
N GLN A 413 -22.76 16.78 1.57
CA GLN A 413 -21.40 17.23 1.30
C GLN A 413 -20.53 16.08 0.74
N ARG A 414 -20.61 14.88 1.32
CA ARG A 414 -19.92 13.69 0.81
C ARG A 414 -20.25 13.43 -0.67
N SER A 415 -21.51 13.58 -1.08
CA SER A 415 -21.93 13.35 -2.47
C SER A 415 -21.22 14.27 -3.49
N LYS A 416 -20.78 15.45 -3.06
CA LYS A 416 -20.05 16.42 -3.88
C LYS A 416 -18.56 16.09 -4.01
N ALA A 417 -18.02 15.17 -3.18
CA ALA A 417 -16.58 14.91 -3.05
C ALA A 417 -15.90 14.64 -4.41
N ARG A 418 -16.52 13.85 -5.29
CA ARG A 418 -15.95 13.56 -6.62
C ARG A 418 -15.77 14.82 -7.47
N LYS A 419 -16.74 15.73 -7.46
CA LYS A 419 -16.66 17.02 -8.17
C LYS A 419 -15.60 17.95 -7.57
N LEU A 420 -15.30 17.77 -6.29
CA LEU A 420 -14.34 18.56 -5.55
C LEU A 420 -12.90 17.98 -5.61
N GLY A 421 -12.70 16.83 -6.26
CA GLY A 421 -11.39 16.19 -6.36
C GLY A 421 -10.92 15.52 -5.06
N VAL A 422 -11.85 15.16 -4.16
CA VAL A 422 -11.56 14.49 -2.88
C VAL A 422 -12.25 13.12 -2.79
N GLU A 423 -11.80 12.24 -1.89
CA GLU A 423 -12.28 10.85 -1.81
C GLU A 423 -13.51 10.64 -0.91
N GLY A 424 -14.04 11.69 -0.28
CA GLY A 424 -15.11 11.61 0.70
C GLY A 424 -14.78 12.39 1.96
N LEU A 425 -15.21 11.88 3.11
CA LEU A 425 -15.04 12.52 4.41
C LEU A 425 -14.14 11.68 5.34
N MET A 426 -13.42 12.36 6.20
CA MET A 426 -12.83 11.84 7.42
C MET A 426 -13.69 12.29 8.59
N LEU A 427 -14.09 11.33 9.42
CA LEU A 427 -14.84 11.57 10.65
C LEU A 427 -13.94 11.24 11.84
N LYS A 428 -13.72 12.21 12.71
CA LYS A 428 -12.89 12.06 13.91
C LYS A 428 -13.74 12.41 15.13
N HIS A 429 -13.88 11.47 16.07
CA HIS A 429 -14.63 11.79 17.27
C HIS A 429 -13.94 12.90 18.06
N ARG A 430 -14.73 13.86 18.56
CA ARG A 430 -14.24 15.06 19.25
C ARG A 430 -13.32 14.77 20.42
N ASP A 431 -13.57 13.68 21.16
CA ASP A 431 -12.82 13.28 22.36
C ASP A 431 -11.76 12.21 22.06
N SER A 432 -11.55 11.84 20.77
CA SER A 432 -10.59 10.80 20.43
C SER A 432 -9.15 11.23 20.68
N VAL A 433 -8.38 10.35 21.29
CA VAL A 433 -6.93 10.46 21.38
C VAL A 433 -6.30 10.05 20.04
N TYR A 434 -5.04 10.43 19.80
CA TYR A 434 -4.29 9.98 18.65
C TYR A 434 -3.67 8.61 18.92
N GLY A 435 -4.25 7.58 18.33
CA GLY A 435 -3.83 6.19 18.53
C GLY A 435 -2.64 5.78 17.64
N SER A 436 -2.43 4.48 17.52
CA SER A 436 -1.42 3.88 16.63
C SER A 436 -2.04 2.75 15.83
N GLY A 437 -1.70 2.68 14.54
CA GLY A 437 -2.24 1.66 13.65
C GLY A 437 -3.76 1.76 13.45
N ARG A 438 -4.39 0.65 13.03
CA ARG A 438 -5.85 0.57 12.87
C ARG A 438 -6.48 -0.08 14.08
N GLN A 439 -7.36 0.64 14.74
CA GLN A 439 -8.14 0.13 15.86
C GLN A 439 -9.50 -0.36 15.34
N LYS A 440 -9.82 -1.63 15.60
CA LYS A 440 -11.04 -2.29 15.10
C LYS A 440 -12.25 -2.16 16.03
N ARG A 441 -12.06 -1.70 17.28
CA ARG A 441 -13.15 -1.65 18.27
C ARG A 441 -13.64 -0.21 18.44
N TRP A 442 -14.89 0.00 18.11
CA TRP A 442 -15.70 1.12 18.50
C TRP A 442 -16.53 0.68 19.70
N ALA A 443 -16.32 1.32 20.84
CA ALA A 443 -17.28 1.27 21.93
C ALA A 443 -18.16 2.51 21.78
N GLY A 444 -19.38 2.32 21.26
CA GLY A 444 -20.37 3.39 21.18
C GLY A 444 -20.78 3.90 22.55
N PRO A 445 -21.45 5.06 22.62
CA PRO A 445 -22.04 5.53 23.87
C PRO A 445 -22.99 4.46 24.43
N GLY A 446 -22.77 4.02 25.66
CA GLY A 446 -23.62 3.03 26.34
C GLY A 446 -23.11 1.58 26.35
N THR A 447 -21.96 1.27 25.77
CA THR A 447 -21.44 -0.13 25.76
C THR A 447 -20.69 -0.54 27.03
N GLY A 448 -20.54 0.35 28.04
CA GLY A 448 -19.96 0.03 29.36
C GLY A 448 -18.49 -0.41 29.35
N SER A 449 -17.79 -0.29 28.23
CA SER A 449 -16.38 -0.59 28.11
C SER A 449 -15.56 0.63 28.52
N GLU A 450 -14.83 0.54 29.61
CA GLU A 450 -13.90 1.59 30.07
C GLU A 450 -12.77 1.88 29.09
N ASP A 451 -12.56 1.00 28.10
CA ASP A 451 -11.58 1.13 27.01
C ASP A 451 -12.18 1.73 25.72
N GLY A 452 -13.15 2.62 25.82
CA GLY A 452 -13.80 3.29 24.69
C GLY A 452 -12.81 4.02 23.79
N VAL A 453 -12.20 3.33 22.85
CA VAL A 453 -11.34 3.93 21.87
C VAL A 453 -12.19 4.56 20.80
N LEU A 454 -12.26 5.85 20.87
CA LEU A 454 -12.94 6.70 19.94
C LEU A 454 -12.15 6.69 18.64
N ALA A 455 -12.74 6.18 17.57
CA ALA A 455 -12.07 5.88 16.33
C ALA A 455 -12.10 7.06 15.35
N TRP A 456 -11.19 7.00 14.39
CA TRP A 456 -11.30 7.76 13.17
C TRP A 456 -11.93 6.90 12.08
N TRP A 457 -12.89 7.46 11.33
CA TRP A 457 -13.56 6.79 10.23
C TRP A 457 -13.30 7.52 8.92
N LYS A 458 -13.12 6.75 7.84
CA LYS A 458 -13.09 7.26 6.49
C LYS A 458 -14.39 6.89 5.79
N TRP A 459 -15.18 7.88 5.45
CA TRP A 459 -16.44 7.75 4.76
C TRP A 459 -16.25 8.12 3.28
N LYS A 460 -15.73 7.16 2.53
CA LYS A 460 -15.43 7.35 1.11
C LYS A 460 -16.72 7.42 0.27
N ILE A 461 -16.64 8.11 -0.86
CA ILE A 461 -17.65 8.01 -1.92
C ILE A 461 -17.63 6.61 -2.53
N ASP A 462 -18.75 6.22 -3.12
CA ASP A 462 -18.84 4.92 -3.77
C ASP A 462 -17.89 4.88 -4.97
N PRO A 463 -17.22 3.74 -5.19
CA PRO A 463 -16.33 3.58 -6.33
C PRO A 463 -17.13 3.70 -7.63
N LEU A 464 -16.44 4.00 -8.72
CA LEU A 464 -16.99 3.79 -10.05
C LEU A 464 -17.08 2.29 -10.30
N SER A 465 -18.12 1.86 -11.02
CA SER A 465 -18.27 0.47 -11.42
C SER A 465 -18.50 0.33 -12.92
N ILE A 466 -18.13 -0.84 -13.45
CA ILE A 466 -18.35 -1.23 -14.83
C ILE A 466 -18.41 -2.75 -14.94
N ASP A 467 -19.22 -3.26 -15.85
CA ASP A 467 -19.34 -4.69 -16.09
C ASP A 467 -18.37 -5.15 -17.17
N GLY A 468 -17.38 -5.93 -16.76
CA GLY A 468 -16.33 -6.47 -17.62
C GLY A 468 -16.43 -7.99 -17.82
N VAL A 469 -16.05 -8.45 -19.00
CA VAL A 469 -16.00 -9.86 -19.37
C VAL A 469 -14.62 -10.44 -19.09
N LEU A 470 -14.52 -11.55 -18.38
CA LEU A 470 -13.26 -12.25 -18.13
C LEU A 470 -12.75 -12.90 -19.43
N ILE A 471 -11.50 -12.55 -19.83
CA ILE A 471 -10.87 -13.07 -21.04
C ILE A 471 -9.52 -13.77 -20.80
N TYR A 472 -8.78 -13.37 -19.77
CA TYR A 472 -7.53 -14.03 -19.38
C TYR A 472 -7.44 -14.17 -17.87
N ALA A 473 -6.78 -15.25 -17.43
CA ALA A 473 -6.38 -15.47 -16.05
C ALA A 473 -4.89 -15.84 -16.00
N GLN A 474 -4.18 -15.37 -14.99
CA GLN A 474 -2.78 -15.69 -14.79
C GLN A 474 -2.61 -16.43 -13.47
N ALA A 475 -1.89 -17.56 -13.50
CA ALA A 475 -1.54 -18.30 -12.31
C ALA A 475 -0.64 -17.49 -11.40
N GLY A 476 -0.78 -17.68 -10.10
CA GLY A 476 0.11 -17.12 -9.11
C GLY A 476 1.52 -17.69 -9.19
N HIS A 477 2.40 -17.23 -8.34
CA HIS A 477 3.81 -17.62 -8.30
C HIS A 477 4.10 -18.47 -7.06
N GLY A 478 5.09 -19.34 -7.14
CA GLY A 478 5.52 -20.20 -6.05
C GLY A 478 4.39 -21.11 -5.56
N ARG A 479 4.13 -21.16 -4.26
CA ARG A 479 3.03 -21.95 -3.68
C ARG A 479 1.63 -21.63 -4.21
N ARG A 480 1.45 -20.44 -4.81
CA ARG A 480 0.20 -20.03 -5.44
C ARG A 480 0.14 -20.35 -6.94
N ALA A 481 1.10 -21.11 -7.50
CA ALA A 481 1.12 -21.49 -8.91
C ALA A 481 -0.08 -22.38 -9.32
N SER A 482 -0.76 -22.98 -8.34
CA SER A 482 -1.96 -23.79 -8.56
C SER A 482 -3.28 -23.00 -8.58
N VAL A 483 -3.26 -21.72 -8.21
CA VAL A 483 -4.44 -20.83 -8.19
C VAL A 483 -4.20 -19.62 -9.07
N TYR A 484 -5.28 -19.06 -9.62
CA TYR A 484 -5.19 -17.83 -10.41
C TYR A 484 -5.20 -16.62 -9.47
N THR A 485 -4.36 -15.61 -9.76
CA THR A 485 -4.21 -14.41 -8.93
C THR A 485 -4.47 -13.13 -9.69
N ASP A 486 -4.38 -13.17 -11.02
CA ASP A 486 -4.55 -12.02 -11.90
C ASP A 486 -5.63 -12.33 -12.95
N TYR A 487 -6.61 -11.47 -13.05
CA TYR A 487 -7.74 -11.64 -13.95
C TYR A 487 -7.80 -10.44 -14.88
N THR A 488 -7.83 -10.68 -16.21
CA THR A 488 -7.92 -9.63 -17.23
C THR A 488 -9.34 -9.56 -17.77
N PHE A 489 -9.88 -8.36 -17.79
CA PHE A 489 -11.24 -8.07 -18.20
C PHE A 489 -11.28 -7.25 -19.47
N ALA A 490 -12.30 -7.47 -20.28
CA ALA A 490 -12.61 -6.78 -21.51
C ALA A 490 -14.01 -6.15 -21.46
N VAL A 491 -14.20 -5.13 -22.29
CA VAL A 491 -15.52 -4.58 -22.62
C VAL A 491 -15.77 -4.73 -24.11
N TRP A 492 -17.01 -4.62 -24.54
CA TRP A 492 -17.34 -4.62 -25.96
C TRP A 492 -16.83 -3.35 -26.64
N SER A 493 -16.34 -3.47 -27.88
CA SER A 493 -15.92 -2.30 -28.69
C SER A 493 -17.09 -1.34 -29.00
N ARG A 494 -18.29 -1.88 -29.10
CA ARG A 494 -19.60 -1.22 -29.16
C ARG A 494 -20.67 -2.11 -28.57
N ALA A 495 -21.86 -1.63 -28.38
CA ALA A 495 -22.97 -2.48 -27.96
C ALA A 495 -23.24 -3.57 -29.03
N PRO A 496 -23.32 -4.85 -28.64
CA PRO A 496 -23.81 -5.90 -29.53
C PRO A 496 -25.25 -5.62 -29.98
N ALA A 497 -25.53 -5.82 -31.25
CA ALA A 497 -26.88 -5.64 -31.78
C ALA A 497 -27.86 -6.74 -31.28
N SER A 498 -27.32 -7.91 -30.90
CA SER A 498 -28.10 -9.02 -30.37
C SER A 498 -27.22 -9.99 -29.56
N ALA A 499 -27.85 -10.86 -28.78
CA ALA A 499 -27.17 -11.98 -28.12
C ALA A 499 -26.46 -12.91 -29.12
N ALA A 500 -27.03 -13.11 -30.31
CA ALA A 500 -26.42 -13.93 -31.36
C ALA A 500 -25.14 -13.32 -31.93
N GLU A 501 -25.07 -11.99 -32.11
CA GLU A 501 -23.85 -11.31 -32.54
C GLU A 501 -22.74 -11.48 -31.48
N ALA A 502 -23.05 -11.28 -30.20
CA ALA A 502 -22.09 -11.47 -29.12
C ALA A 502 -21.59 -12.93 -29.07
N GLN A 503 -22.51 -13.90 -29.23
CA GLN A 503 -22.17 -15.33 -29.24
C GLN A 503 -21.26 -15.69 -30.43
N SER A 504 -21.49 -15.09 -31.61
CA SER A 504 -20.63 -15.34 -32.77
C SER A 504 -19.18 -14.88 -32.52
N VAL A 505 -18.97 -13.78 -31.79
CA VAL A 505 -17.63 -13.32 -31.37
C VAL A 505 -17.00 -14.31 -30.38
N VAL A 506 -17.75 -14.80 -29.41
CA VAL A 506 -17.27 -15.80 -28.45
C VAL A 506 -16.86 -17.09 -29.16
N ASP A 507 -17.64 -17.52 -30.13
CA ASP A 507 -17.35 -18.73 -30.91
C ASP A 507 -16.14 -18.52 -31.85
N ALA A 508 -15.95 -17.35 -32.44
CA ALA A 508 -14.73 -17.00 -33.19
C ALA A 508 -13.49 -17.03 -32.29
N ILE A 509 -13.58 -16.46 -31.08
CA ILE A 509 -12.50 -16.54 -30.08
C ILE A 509 -12.19 -18.01 -29.72
N ALA A 510 -13.23 -18.83 -29.52
CA ALA A 510 -13.06 -20.24 -29.21
C ALA A 510 -12.39 -21.02 -30.36
N ARG A 511 -12.65 -20.66 -31.62
CA ARG A 511 -11.97 -21.18 -32.81
C ARG A 511 -10.62 -20.55 -33.09
N ARG A 512 -10.19 -19.58 -32.29
CA ARG A 512 -8.92 -18.81 -32.42
C ARG A 512 -8.84 -18.01 -33.74
N GLU A 513 -9.97 -17.53 -34.20
CA GLU A 513 -10.04 -16.71 -35.39
C GLU A 513 -9.50 -15.30 -35.08
N PRO A 514 -8.71 -14.69 -35.98
CA PRO A 514 -8.22 -13.33 -35.77
C PRO A 514 -9.39 -12.34 -35.75
N ALA A 515 -9.28 -11.31 -34.89
CA ALA A 515 -10.27 -10.24 -34.86
C ALA A 515 -10.31 -9.48 -36.18
N VAL A 516 -11.50 -9.29 -36.73
CA VAL A 516 -11.73 -8.52 -37.97
C VAL A 516 -11.75 -7.02 -37.61
N PRO A 517 -10.93 -6.17 -38.24
CA PRO A 517 -10.95 -4.74 -38.03
C PRO A 517 -12.34 -4.14 -38.28
N GLY A 518 -12.85 -3.33 -37.35
CA GLY A 518 -14.17 -2.69 -37.45
C GLY A 518 -15.36 -3.58 -37.05
N ALA A 519 -15.18 -4.90 -36.91
CA ALA A 519 -16.22 -5.78 -36.37
C ALA A 519 -16.33 -5.65 -34.84
N LEU A 520 -17.45 -6.17 -34.30
CA LEU A 520 -17.64 -6.29 -32.85
C LEU A 520 -16.51 -7.14 -32.24
N GLN A 521 -15.92 -6.67 -31.17
CA GLN A 521 -14.84 -7.38 -30.47
C GLN A 521 -14.80 -7.06 -28.97
N LEU A 522 -14.20 -7.94 -28.19
CA LEU A 522 -13.86 -7.70 -26.78
C LEU A 522 -12.49 -7.01 -26.69
N VAL A 523 -12.44 -5.85 -26.06
CA VAL A 523 -11.24 -5.03 -25.89
C VAL A 523 -10.79 -5.07 -24.43
N ALA A 524 -9.60 -5.62 -24.18
CA ALA A 524 -9.02 -5.66 -22.85
C ALA A 524 -8.80 -4.24 -22.31
N PHE A 525 -9.23 -3.98 -21.06
CA PHE A 525 -9.11 -2.64 -20.46
C PHE A 525 -8.48 -2.62 -19.07
N THR A 526 -8.57 -3.69 -18.30
CA THR A 526 -8.01 -3.72 -16.93
C THR A 526 -7.66 -5.13 -16.47
N LYS A 527 -6.84 -5.17 -15.41
CA LYS A 527 -6.63 -6.36 -14.58
C LYS A 527 -7.13 -6.10 -13.17
N ALA A 528 -7.71 -7.10 -12.52
CA ALA A 528 -8.04 -7.06 -11.10
C ALA A 528 -7.45 -8.29 -10.38
N TYR A 529 -7.16 -8.13 -9.08
CA TYR A 529 -6.40 -9.10 -8.28
C TYR A 529 -7.13 -9.51 -7.00
N SER A 530 -8.22 -8.86 -6.65
CA SER A 530 -8.90 -9.04 -5.36
C SER A 530 -10.37 -8.64 -5.45
N GLY A 531 -11.11 -8.89 -4.39
CA GLY A 531 -12.45 -8.40 -4.18
C GLY A 531 -13.51 -9.49 -4.01
N LEU A 532 -13.23 -10.73 -4.43
CA LEU A 532 -14.09 -11.90 -4.22
C LEU A 532 -13.75 -12.59 -2.89
N THR A 533 -14.67 -13.37 -2.39
CA THR A 533 -14.47 -14.32 -1.29
C THR A 533 -13.67 -15.53 -1.75
N ASP A 534 -13.08 -16.27 -0.83
CA ASP A 534 -12.30 -17.50 -1.14
C ASP A 534 -13.13 -18.54 -1.89
N ASP A 535 -14.43 -18.66 -1.61
CA ASP A 535 -15.32 -19.61 -2.27
C ASP A 535 -15.71 -19.15 -3.69
N GLU A 536 -15.91 -17.84 -3.89
CA GLU A 536 -16.07 -17.28 -5.23
C GLU A 536 -14.81 -17.47 -6.07
N PHE A 537 -13.61 -17.27 -5.51
CA PHE A 537 -12.35 -17.55 -6.21
C PHE A 537 -12.26 -19.02 -6.63
N LYS A 538 -12.63 -19.96 -5.76
CA LYS A 538 -12.64 -21.39 -6.12
C LYS A 538 -13.60 -21.69 -7.28
N SER A 539 -14.78 -21.08 -7.27
CA SER A 539 -15.77 -21.25 -8.35
C SER A 539 -15.26 -20.67 -9.67
N VAL A 540 -14.65 -19.50 -9.65
CA VAL A 540 -14.02 -18.88 -10.83
C VAL A 540 -12.86 -19.73 -11.36
N ASP A 541 -12.01 -20.25 -10.48
CA ASP A 541 -10.89 -21.13 -10.85
C ASP A 541 -11.40 -22.41 -11.54
N ALA A 542 -12.50 -22.99 -11.08
CA ALA A 542 -13.11 -24.15 -11.71
C ALA A 542 -13.58 -23.85 -13.14
N VAL A 543 -14.27 -22.71 -13.34
CA VAL A 543 -14.71 -22.25 -14.67
C VAL A 543 -13.52 -21.98 -15.59
N ILE A 544 -12.46 -21.30 -15.10
CA ILE A 544 -11.26 -21.03 -15.89
C ILE A 544 -10.62 -22.34 -16.38
N ARG A 545 -10.48 -23.34 -15.50
CA ARG A 545 -9.89 -24.64 -15.88
C ARG A 545 -10.71 -25.34 -16.96
N GLN A 546 -12.05 -25.30 -16.87
CA GLN A 546 -12.96 -25.90 -17.82
C GLN A 546 -12.98 -25.17 -19.18
N HIS A 547 -12.85 -23.83 -19.15
CA HIS A 547 -13.00 -22.98 -20.32
C HIS A 547 -11.67 -22.40 -20.85
N THR A 548 -10.52 -22.92 -20.42
CA THR A 548 -9.22 -22.54 -20.96
C THR A 548 -9.10 -22.94 -22.43
N LEU A 549 -8.88 -21.97 -23.30
CA LEU A 549 -8.66 -22.15 -24.73
C LEU A 549 -7.18 -22.38 -25.06
N GLU A 550 -6.30 -21.58 -24.46
CA GLU A 550 -4.85 -21.59 -24.71
C GLU A 550 -4.06 -21.30 -23.45
N LYS A 551 -2.82 -21.77 -23.44
CA LYS A 551 -1.86 -21.56 -22.35
C LYS A 551 -0.63 -20.83 -22.87
N PHE A 552 -0.34 -19.66 -22.31
CA PHE A 552 0.85 -18.86 -22.62
C PHE A 552 1.69 -18.70 -21.34
N GLY A 553 2.54 -19.66 -21.04
CA GLY A 553 3.25 -19.71 -19.77
C GLY A 553 2.24 -19.74 -18.58
N PRO A 554 2.31 -18.78 -17.64
CA PRO A 554 1.36 -18.70 -16.53
C PRO A 554 -0.03 -18.18 -16.93
N VAL A 555 -0.19 -17.58 -18.12
CA VAL A 555 -1.45 -17.00 -18.57
C VAL A 555 -2.31 -18.04 -19.27
N ARG A 556 -3.62 -17.98 -19.01
CA ARG A 556 -4.66 -18.78 -19.66
C ARG A 556 -5.58 -17.84 -20.44
N SER A 557 -5.77 -18.10 -21.72
CA SER A 557 -6.88 -17.55 -22.48
C SER A 557 -8.14 -18.30 -22.11
N VAL A 558 -9.18 -17.58 -21.72
CA VAL A 558 -10.42 -18.16 -21.21
C VAL A 558 -11.56 -17.84 -22.18
N ARG A 559 -12.39 -18.82 -22.51
CA ARG A 559 -13.60 -18.59 -23.29
C ARG A 559 -14.47 -17.55 -22.55
N PRO A 560 -14.84 -16.43 -23.19
CA PRO A 560 -15.63 -15.40 -22.55
C PRO A 560 -17.05 -15.90 -22.20
N THR A 561 -17.29 -16.18 -20.94
CA THR A 561 -18.58 -16.71 -20.44
C THR A 561 -19.03 -16.03 -19.16
N MET A 562 -18.17 -15.27 -18.49
CA MET A 562 -18.44 -14.66 -17.19
C MET A 562 -18.38 -13.15 -17.27
N VAL A 563 -19.39 -12.50 -16.71
CA VAL A 563 -19.44 -11.05 -16.50
C VAL A 563 -19.21 -10.73 -15.03
N PHE A 564 -18.38 -9.73 -14.77
CA PHE A 564 -18.06 -9.26 -13.42
C PHE A 564 -18.35 -7.78 -13.29
N GLU A 565 -18.94 -7.38 -12.19
CA GLU A 565 -18.94 -5.97 -11.80
C GLU A 565 -17.58 -5.65 -11.20
N LEU A 566 -16.87 -4.70 -11.83
CA LEU A 566 -15.57 -4.20 -11.42
C LEU A 566 -15.73 -2.83 -10.79
N ALA A 567 -15.24 -2.67 -9.57
CA ALA A 567 -15.20 -1.39 -8.88
C ALA A 567 -13.79 -0.79 -8.96
N PHE A 568 -13.69 0.53 -9.10
CA PHE A 568 -12.42 1.25 -9.17
C PHE A 568 -12.54 2.68 -8.65
N GLU A 569 -11.42 3.26 -8.19
CA GLU A 569 -11.44 4.58 -7.55
C GLU A 569 -11.24 5.74 -8.52
N GLY A 570 -10.74 5.47 -9.72
CA GLY A 570 -10.55 6.50 -10.75
C GLY A 570 -10.29 5.91 -12.12
N ILE A 571 -10.51 6.73 -13.15
CA ILE A 571 -10.27 6.41 -14.55
C ILE A 571 -9.52 7.57 -15.20
N ALA A 572 -8.55 7.27 -16.07
CA ALA A 572 -7.77 8.26 -16.79
C ALA A 572 -7.48 7.80 -18.22
N ARG A 573 -7.25 8.73 -19.15
CA ARG A 573 -6.77 8.39 -20.50
C ARG A 573 -5.40 7.74 -20.43
N SER A 574 -5.17 6.75 -21.30
CA SER A 574 -3.91 6.01 -21.35
C SER A 574 -3.60 5.58 -22.79
N THR A 575 -2.46 6.00 -23.30
CA THR A 575 -1.95 5.56 -24.60
C THR A 575 -1.30 4.17 -24.56
N ARG A 576 -1.12 3.60 -23.37
CA ARG A 576 -0.49 2.28 -23.17
C ARG A 576 -1.50 1.13 -23.26
N HIS A 577 -2.78 1.40 -23.10
CA HIS A 577 -3.84 0.40 -23.11
C HIS A 577 -4.64 0.47 -24.41
N LYS A 578 -4.97 -0.68 -24.99
CA LYS A 578 -5.81 -0.77 -26.20
C LYS A 578 -7.19 -0.13 -26.04
N SER A 579 -7.72 -0.11 -24.82
CA SER A 579 -8.99 0.55 -24.51
C SER A 579 -8.90 2.08 -24.43
N GLY A 580 -7.72 2.67 -24.50
CA GLY A 580 -7.51 4.11 -24.34
C GLY A 580 -7.61 4.60 -22.88
N VAL A 581 -7.86 3.73 -21.90
CA VAL A 581 -8.05 4.09 -20.49
C VAL A 581 -7.19 3.25 -19.55
N ALA A 582 -6.91 3.82 -18.38
CA ALA A 582 -6.32 3.13 -17.23
C ALA A 582 -7.19 3.33 -15.99
N LEU A 583 -7.46 2.26 -15.27
CA LEU A 583 -8.22 2.29 -14.02
C LEU A 583 -7.29 2.33 -12.80
N ARG A 584 -7.73 3.01 -11.75
CA ARG A 584 -7.02 3.08 -10.47
C ARG A 584 -7.67 2.14 -9.45
N PHE A 585 -6.88 1.22 -8.90
CA PHE A 585 -7.30 0.22 -7.92
C PHE A 585 -8.53 -0.59 -8.34
N PRO A 586 -8.52 -1.21 -9.54
CA PRO A 586 -9.60 -2.06 -9.96
C PRO A 586 -9.68 -3.32 -9.09
N ARG A 587 -10.90 -3.70 -8.73
CA ARG A 587 -11.20 -4.91 -7.98
C ARG A 587 -12.51 -5.53 -8.46
N MET A 588 -12.63 -6.82 -8.35
CA MET A 588 -13.87 -7.53 -8.61
C MET A 588 -14.83 -7.26 -7.44
N GLN A 589 -16.02 -6.75 -7.73
CA GLN A 589 -17.03 -6.47 -6.72
C GLN A 589 -17.95 -7.66 -6.51
N ARG A 590 -18.39 -8.26 -7.61
CA ARG A 590 -19.21 -9.49 -7.65
C ARG A 590 -19.20 -10.13 -9.02
N ILE A 591 -19.59 -11.40 -9.06
CA ILE A 591 -19.88 -12.11 -10.30
C ILE A 591 -21.33 -11.77 -10.71
N ARG A 592 -21.54 -11.37 -11.95
CA ARG A 592 -22.85 -10.98 -12.49
C ARG A 592 -23.53 -12.19 -13.13
N HIS A 593 -24.07 -13.08 -12.31
CA HIS A 593 -24.85 -14.23 -12.79
C HIS A 593 -26.19 -13.82 -13.43
N ASP A 594 -26.66 -12.65 -13.06
CA ASP A 594 -27.90 -12.00 -13.52
C ASP A 594 -27.77 -11.32 -14.88
N LYS A 595 -26.52 -11.10 -15.37
CA LYS A 595 -26.27 -10.28 -16.56
C LYS A 595 -25.75 -11.13 -17.72
N PRO A 596 -26.51 -11.20 -18.84
CA PRO A 596 -26.05 -11.92 -20.02
C PRO A 596 -24.86 -11.21 -20.67
N LEU A 597 -24.00 -11.96 -21.35
CA LEU A 597 -22.74 -11.49 -21.90
C LEU A 597 -22.88 -10.30 -22.86
N HIS A 598 -23.92 -10.29 -23.68
CA HIS A 598 -24.15 -9.21 -24.65
C HIS A 598 -24.56 -7.87 -24.02
N GLU A 599 -24.95 -7.87 -22.74
CA GLU A 599 -25.24 -6.68 -21.95
C GLU A 599 -24.04 -6.16 -21.14
N ALA A 600 -22.89 -6.81 -21.22
CA ALA A 600 -21.68 -6.28 -20.61
C ALA A 600 -21.32 -4.91 -21.20
N SER A 601 -20.60 -4.13 -20.42
CA SER A 601 -20.29 -2.74 -20.77
C SER A 601 -19.41 -2.60 -22.02
N THR A 602 -19.40 -1.39 -22.58
CA THR A 602 -18.75 -1.04 -23.84
C THR A 602 -17.59 -0.03 -23.61
N LEU A 603 -16.78 0.20 -24.65
CA LEU A 603 -15.79 1.30 -24.65
C LEU A 603 -16.45 2.66 -24.44
N GLN A 604 -17.67 2.85 -24.97
CA GLN A 604 -18.41 4.09 -24.81
C GLN A 604 -18.80 4.34 -23.34
N ASP A 605 -19.14 3.27 -22.58
CA ASP A 605 -19.43 3.39 -21.16
C ASP A 605 -18.17 3.81 -20.38
N LEU A 606 -16.99 3.29 -20.73
CA LEU A 606 -15.71 3.75 -20.17
C LEU A 606 -15.44 5.23 -20.47
N GLU A 607 -15.73 5.68 -21.69
CA GLU A 607 -15.56 7.08 -22.09
C GLU A 607 -16.52 8.02 -21.34
N GLN A 608 -17.76 7.59 -21.11
CA GLN A 608 -18.71 8.35 -20.29
C GLN A 608 -18.25 8.51 -18.84
N LEU A 609 -17.58 7.49 -18.29
CA LEU A 609 -17.00 7.57 -16.95
C LEU A 609 -15.79 8.52 -16.90
N LEU A 610 -15.02 8.65 -18.00
CA LEU A 610 -13.95 9.66 -18.13
C LEU A 610 -14.49 11.08 -18.06
N VAL A 611 -15.61 11.36 -18.73
CA VAL A 611 -16.23 12.70 -18.75
C VAL A 611 -16.79 13.09 -17.37
N LYS A 612 -17.26 12.11 -16.59
CA LYS A 612 -17.74 12.32 -15.21
C LYS A 612 -16.63 12.55 -14.20
N THR A 613 -15.37 12.33 -14.58
CA THR A 613 -14.18 12.55 -13.74
C THR A 613 -13.54 13.88 -14.16
N PRO A 614 -13.20 14.80 -13.25
CA PRO A 614 -12.59 16.07 -13.60
C PRO A 614 -11.38 15.88 -14.52
N ALA A 615 -11.36 16.59 -15.64
CA ALA A 615 -10.31 16.49 -16.65
C ALA A 615 -8.95 16.87 -16.06
N LYS A 616 -7.90 16.18 -16.49
CA LYS A 616 -6.50 16.59 -16.26
C LYS A 616 -6.27 17.95 -16.93
N ILE A 617 -5.85 18.94 -16.17
CA ILE A 617 -5.25 20.15 -16.71
C ILE A 617 -3.92 19.75 -17.37
N GLY A 618 -3.79 20.02 -18.66
CA GLY A 618 -2.52 20.02 -19.41
C GLY A 618 -2.08 18.67 -19.99
N GLN A 619 -2.63 18.34 -21.16
CA GLN A 619 -1.92 17.62 -22.22
C GLN A 619 -2.30 18.24 -23.56
N ASP A 620 -1.78 19.46 -23.81
CA ASP A 620 -1.46 19.96 -25.14
C ASP A 620 -0.03 20.51 -25.03
N HIS A 621 0.90 19.66 -25.40
CA HIS A 621 2.18 19.93 -26.11
C HIS A 621 3.02 18.66 -26.14
#